data_ca5e14f5c15cc54ad38e37c76febf1fb
#
_entry.id   ca5e14f5c15cc54ad38e37c76febf1fb
#
_cell.length_a   1.000
_cell.length_b   1.000
_cell.length_c   1.000
_cell.angle_alpha   90.00
_cell.angle_beta   90.00
_cell.angle_gamma   90.00
#
_symmetry.space_group_name_H-M   'P 1'
#
loop_
_entity.id
_entity.type
_entity.pdbx_description
1 polymer ?
#
loop_
_entity_poly.entity_id
_entity_poly.type
_entity_poly.pdbx_seq_one_letter_code
_entity_poly.pdbx_strand_id
1 'polypeptide(L)'
;MSEFSVRMIREMGVDVEELLRLLITNAGSEISTYYHYMLLRNNLTGSEGEALKEIVEDARIEDRNHYEALVTRIYELGGEIPDNLVTFYEQASCPPAYLPKEKQNTMEIIKILRQAEECAMVGYNHICKLTYNKDFRTYDLAKAILHEETEHECWFVEILTGKPSGHFKRKGESSPFVSKFLR
;
A
#
# COMPACT_ATOMS: atom_id res chain seq x y z
N MET A 1 -18.41 15.59 0.78
CA MET A 1 -18.98 14.41 1.48
C MET A 1 -20.41 14.18 1.02
N SER A 2 -20.79 12.94 0.72
CA SER A 2 -22.19 12.55 0.48
C SER A 2 -22.79 12.01 1.78
N GLU A 3 -23.53 12.86 2.49
CA GLU A 3 -24.22 12.47 3.74
C GLU A 3 -25.13 11.24 3.54
N PHE A 4 -25.74 11.13 2.37
CA PHE A 4 -26.58 9.99 2.02
C PHE A 4 -25.76 8.70 1.96
N SER A 5 -24.59 8.67 1.30
CA SER A 5 -23.78 7.46 1.19
C SER A 5 -23.19 7.04 2.52
N VAL A 6 -22.77 7.97 3.37
CA VAL A 6 -22.28 7.65 4.72
C VAL A 6 -23.42 7.04 5.59
N ARG A 7 -24.61 7.63 5.54
CA ARG A 7 -25.77 7.06 6.23
C ARG A 7 -26.09 5.67 5.75
N MET A 8 -26.12 5.44 4.44
CA MET A 8 -26.41 4.13 3.84
C MET A 8 -25.46 3.03 4.35
N ILE A 9 -24.15 3.29 4.38
CA ILE A 9 -23.18 2.28 4.83
C ILE A 9 -23.25 2.04 6.35
N ARG A 10 -23.62 3.04 7.15
CA ARG A 10 -23.92 2.87 8.57
C ARG A 10 -25.15 1.99 8.79
N GLU A 11 -26.22 2.18 8.01
CA GLU A 11 -27.42 1.34 8.04
C GLU A 11 -27.12 -0.10 7.63
N MET A 12 -26.10 -0.32 6.76
CA MET A 12 -25.57 -1.65 6.43
C MET A 12 -24.65 -2.23 7.51
N GLY A 13 -24.45 -1.54 8.63
CA GLY A 13 -23.69 -2.02 9.78
C GLY A 13 -22.17 -1.86 9.62
N VAL A 14 -21.70 -0.84 8.89
CA VAL A 14 -20.29 -0.43 8.89
C VAL A 14 -20.07 0.55 10.04
N ASP A 15 -19.08 0.27 10.87
CA ASP A 15 -18.51 1.25 11.78
C ASP A 15 -17.65 2.21 10.96
N VAL A 16 -18.21 3.39 10.66
CA VAL A 16 -17.54 4.40 9.79
C VAL A 16 -16.35 5.03 10.49
N GLU A 17 -16.40 5.16 11.79
CA GLU A 17 -15.30 5.72 12.60
C GLU A 17 -14.10 4.77 12.57
N GLU A 18 -14.31 3.50 12.77
CA GLU A 18 -13.27 2.46 12.66
C GLU A 18 -12.76 2.35 11.22
N LEU A 19 -13.65 2.40 10.22
CA LEU A 19 -13.26 2.39 8.82
C LEU A 19 -12.35 3.58 8.48
N LEU A 20 -12.70 4.78 8.91
CA LEU A 20 -11.87 5.98 8.71
C LEU A 20 -10.51 5.84 9.39
N ARG A 21 -10.47 5.33 10.63
CA ARG A 21 -9.22 5.06 11.33
C ARG A 21 -8.32 4.12 10.52
N LEU A 22 -8.87 3.02 10.01
CA LEU A 22 -8.12 2.06 9.19
C LEU A 22 -7.62 2.67 7.88
N LEU A 23 -8.45 3.44 7.18
CA LEU A 23 -8.05 4.10 5.93
C LEU A 23 -6.94 5.12 6.17
N ILE A 24 -7.04 5.95 7.22
CA ILE A 24 -6.05 6.97 7.57
C ILE A 24 -4.71 6.31 7.94
N THR A 25 -4.72 5.27 8.77
CA THR A 25 -3.48 4.60 9.20
C THR A 25 -2.80 3.85 8.06
N ASN A 26 -3.58 3.25 7.14
CA ASN A 26 -3.00 2.64 5.94
C ASN A 26 -2.47 3.71 4.97
N ALA A 27 -3.18 4.84 4.76
CA ALA A 27 -2.64 5.94 3.96
C ALA A 27 -1.33 6.51 4.54
N GLY A 28 -1.19 6.53 5.88
CA GLY A 28 0.08 6.84 6.54
C GLY A 28 1.19 5.85 6.23
N SER A 29 0.85 4.56 6.12
CA SER A 29 1.80 3.52 5.69
C SER A 29 2.24 3.70 4.24
N GLU A 30 1.31 3.95 3.32
CA GLU A 30 1.61 4.15 1.90
C GLU A 30 2.57 5.32 1.65
N ILE A 31 2.34 6.47 2.27
CA ILE A 31 3.24 7.62 2.12
C ILE A 31 4.60 7.36 2.78
N SER A 32 4.63 6.56 3.86
CA SER A 32 5.88 6.12 4.49
C SER A 32 6.67 5.16 3.60
N THR A 33 6.02 4.15 3.01
CA THR A 33 6.67 3.20 2.09
C THR A 33 7.13 3.89 0.82
N TYR A 34 6.32 4.76 0.22
CA TYR A 34 6.73 5.59 -0.91
C TYR A 34 8.05 6.32 -0.67
N TYR A 35 8.25 6.91 0.52
CA TYR A 35 9.50 7.57 0.89
C TYR A 35 10.65 6.57 1.09
N HIS A 36 10.43 5.52 1.88
CA HIS A 36 11.48 4.55 2.23
C HIS A 36 11.91 3.72 1.02
N TYR A 37 11.00 3.36 0.12
CA TYR A 37 11.33 2.63 -1.11
C TYR A 37 12.26 3.42 -2.02
N MET A 38 12.14 4.75 -2.06
CA MET A 38 13.13 5.59 -2.74
C MET A 38 14.53 5.41 -2.14
N LEU A 39 14.65 5.38 -0.80
CA LEU A 39 15.93 5.18 -0.12
C LEU A 39 16.47 3.77 -0.36
N LEU A 40 15.64 2.74 -0.22
CA LEU A 40 16.01 1.34 -0.44
C LEU A 40 16.46 1.14 -1.89
N ARG A 41 15.69 1.60 -2.87
CA ARG A 41 16.04 1.53 -4.30
C ARG A 41 17.39 2.17 -4.61
N ASN A 42 17.66 3.35 -4.05
CA ASN A 42 18.93 4.06 -4.30
C ASN A 42 20.15 3.34 -3.70
N ASN A 43 19.94 2.45 -2.74
CA ASN A 43 20.99 1.63 -2.13
C ASN A 43 21.13 0.24 -2.77
N LEU A 44 20.29 -0.12 -3.72
CA LEU A 44 20.49 -1.30 -4.57
C LEU A 44 21.63 -1.01 -5.55
N THR A 45 22.76 -1.67 -5.40
CA THR A 45 23.98 -1.43 -6.17
C THR A 45 24.57 -2.73 -6.72
N GLY A 46 25.50 -2.60 -7.67
CA GLY A 46 26.09 -3.77 -8.34
C GLY A 46 25.14 -4.43 -9.34
N SER A 47 25.60 -5.49 -10.00
CA SER A 47 24.82 -6.17 -11.05
C SER A 47 23.51 -6.76 -10.56
N GLU A 48 23.49 -7.28 -9.33
CA GLU A 48 22.28 -7.84 -8.72
C GLU A 48 21.28 -6.74 -8.31
N GLY A 49 21.77 -5.68 -7.65
CA GLY A 49 20.92 -4.59 -7.19
C GLY A 49 20.35 -3.75 -8.35
N GLU A 50 21.12 -3.54 -9.42
CA GLU A 50 20.67 -2.75 -10.57
C GLU A 50 19.44 -3.34 -11.25
N ALA A 51 19.39 -4.67 -11.39
CA ALA A 51 18.25 -5.36 -11.99
C ALA A 51 16.94 -5.21 -11.15
N LEU A 52 17.07 -4.95 -9.85
CA LEU A 52 15.93 -4.84 -8.93
C LEU A 52 15.37 -3.43 -8.80
N LYS A 53 16.12 -2.41 -9.20
CA LYS A 53 15.69 -0.99 -9.08
C LYS A 53 14.37 -0.70 -9.76
N GLU A 54 14.12 -1.31 -10.91
CA GLU A 54 12.89 -1.10 -11.66
C GLU A 54 11.68 -1.71 -10.96
N ILE A 55 11.84 -2.91 -10.37
CA ILE A 55 10.77 -3.58 -9.61
C ILE A 55 10.39 -2.75 -8.37
N VAL A 56 11.41 -2.28 -7.63
CA VAL A 56 11.19 -1.42 -6.45
C VAL A 56 10.60 -0.07 -6.84
N GLU A 57 10.94 0.45 -8.02
CA GLU A 57 10.33 1.68 -8.53
C GLU A 57 8.86 1.51 -8.89
N ASP A 58 8.48 0.38 -9.49
CA ASP A 58 7.09 0.08 -9.79
C ASP A 58 6.26 0.02 -8.51
N ALA A 59 6.69 -0.75 -7.50
CA ALA A 59 6.04 -0.82 -6.19
C ALA A 59 5.92 0.58 -5.55
N ARG A 60 7.01 1.35 -5.52
CA ARG A 60 7.01 2.72 -4.97
C ARG A 60 5.99 3.64 -5.63
N ILE A 61 5.83 3.56 -6.96
CA ILE A 61 4.86 4.40 -7.69
C ILE A 61 3.43 3.93 -7.38
N GLU A 62 3.23 2.64 -7.23
CA GLU A 62 1.94 2.08 -6.84
C GLU A 62 1.54 2.50 -5.42
N ASP A 63 2.45 2.49 -4.43
CA ASP A 63 2.21 3.02 -3.06
C ASP A 63 1.74 4.48 -3.09
N ARG A 64 2.33 5.34 -3.92
CA ARG A 64 1.84 6.70 -4.11
C ARG A 64 0.40 6.72 -4.63
N ASN A 65 0.07 5.88 -5.60
CA ASN A 65 -1.27 5.80 -6.16
C ASN A 65 -2.28 5.26 -5.14
N HIS A 66 -1.88 4.28 -4.32
CA HIS A 66 -2.66 3.78 -3.18
C HIS A 66 -2.98 4.91 -2.22
N TYR A 67 -1.96 5.68 -1.81
CA TYR A 67 -2.14 6.85 -0.95
C TYR A 67 -3.16 7.85 -1.50
N GLU A 68 -3.03 8.27 -2.77
CA GLU A 68 -3.93 9.23 -3.40
C GLU A 68 -5.39 8.72 -3.46
N ALA A 69 -5.58 7.44 -3.78
CA ALA A 69 -6.89 6.81 -3.83
C ALA A 69 -7.53 6.69 -2.42
N LEU A 70 -6.74 6.34 -1.41
CA LEU A 70 -7.18 6.29 -0.01
C LEU A 70 -7.58 7.67 0.51
N VAL A 71 -6.77 8.70 0.27
CA VAL A 71 -7.09 10.08 0.63
C VAL A 71 -8.43 10.51 0.04
N THR A 72 -8.63 10.25 -1.26
CA THR A 72 -9.92 10.53 -1.91
C THR A 72 -11.07 9.86 -1.17
N ARG A 73 -10.93 8.58 -0.79
CA ARG A 73 -11.98 7.83 -0.11
C ARG A 73 -12.23 8.33 1.32
N ILE A 74 -11.19 8.70 2.05
CA ILE A 74 -11.30 9.29 3.40
C ILE A 74 -12.19 10.53 3.37
N TYR A 75 -11.92 11.48 2.45
CA TYR A 75 -12.73 12.70 2.32
C TYR A 75 -14.16 12.43 1.82
N GLU A 76 -14.37 11.44 0.96
CA GLU A 76 -15.72 11.00 0.57
C GLU A 76 -16.55 10.51 1.76
N LEU A 77 -15.91 9.86 2.75
CA LEU A 77 -16.54 9.39 3.97
C LEU A 77 -16.69 10.48 5.04
N GLY A 78 -16.18 11.68 4.79
CA GLY A 78 -16.24 12.83 5.70
C GLY A 78 -15.14 12.83 6.75
N GLY A 79 -14.08 12.03 6.56
CA GLY A 79 -12.86 12.10 7.33
C GLY A 79 -11.88 13.12 6.76
N GLU A 80 -10.78 13.31 7.46
CA GLU A 80 -9.67 14.19 7.08
C GLU A 80 -8.35 13.48 7.42
N ILE A 81 -7.32 13.70 6.61
CA ILE A 81 -5.97 13.27 6.97
C ILE A 81 -5.35 14.29 7.92
N PRO A 82 -4.41 13.88 8.81
CA PRO A 82 -3.68 14.80 9.66
C PRO A 82 -2.94 15.88 8.84
N ASP A 83 -3.03 17.14 9.25
CA ASP A 83 -2.31 18.26 8.64
C ASP A 83 -0.81 18.28 8.98
N ASN A 84 -0.41 17.53 10.01
CA ASN A 84 0.96 17.38 10.44
C ASN A 84 1.52 16.02 9.94
N LEU A 85 2.52 16.10 9.09
CA LEU A 85 3.15 14.91 8.49
C LEU A 85 3.78 13.97 9.54
N VAL A 86 4.32 14.50 10.64
CA VAL A 86 4.90 13.68 11.71
C VAL A 86 3.81 12.86 12.40
N THR A 87 2.70 13.50 12.77
CA THR A 87 1.55 12.82 13.36
C THR A 87 1.00 11.74 12.40
N PHE A 88 0.93 12.07 11.11
CA PHE A 88 0.45 11.14 10.10
C PHE A 88 1.36 9.91 9.98
N TYR A 89 2.67 10.12 9.97
CA TYR A 89 3.67 9.06 9.96
C TYR A 89 3.62 8.19 11.22
N GLU A 90 3.48 8.79 12.40
CA GLU A 90 3.38 8.07 13.68
C GLU A 90 2.12 7.21 13.81
N GLN A 91 1.06 7.55 13.09
CA GLN A 91 -0.19 6.78 13.04
C GLN A 91 -0.19 5.66 12.01
N ALA A 92 0.86 5.52 11.22
CA ALA A 92 0.96 4.48 10.20
C ALA A 92 0.71 3.08 10.78
N SER A 93 -0.06 2.25 10.08
CA SER A 93 -0.41 0.89 10.52
C SER A 93 0.76 -0.08 10.42
N CYS A 94 1.71 0.20 9.53
CA CYS A 94 2.89 -0.62 9.31
C CYS A 94 4.17 0.06 9.81
N PRO A 95 5.15 -0.72 10.29
CA PRO A 95 6.42 -0.17 10.70
C PRO A 95 7.18 0.41 9.49
N PRO A 96 7.97 1.48 9.68
CA PRO A 96 8.77 2.06 8.61
C PRO A 96 9.78 1.07 8.03
N ALA A 97 9.92 1.07 6.71
CA ALA A 97 10.87 0.23 5.97
C ALA A 97 12.28 0.86 5.98
N TYR A 98 12.92 0.94 7.15
CA TYR A 98 14.25 1.54 7.29
C TYR A 98 15.31 0.77 6.53
N LEU A 99 16.34 1.49 6.06
CA LEU A 99 17.54 0.87 5.50
C LEU A 99 18.18 -0.12 6.48
N PRO A 100 18.69 -1.26 6.01
CA PRO A 100 19.43 -2.20 6.84
C PRO A 100 20.74 -1.56 7.37
N LYS A 101 21.35 -2.19 8.38
CA LYS A 101 22.63 -1.73 8.93
C LYS A 101 23.72 -1.66 7.86
N GLU A 102 23.78 -2.67 7.01
CA GLU A 102 24.61 -2.70 5.79
C GLU A 102 23.75 -2.21 4.63
N LYS A 103 23.79 -0.90 4.38
CA LYS A 103 22.88 -0.19 3.47
C LYS A 103 22.79 -0.76 2.05
N GLN A 104 23.87 -1.38 1.56
CA GLN A 104 23.96 -1.97 0.22
C GLN A 104 23.73 -3.47 0.20
N ASN A 105 23.32 -4.08 1.33
CA ASN A 105 22.97 -5.51 1.36
C ASN A 105 21.65 -5.74 0.63
N THR A 106 21.75 -6.13 -0.63
CA THR A 106 20.59 -6.34 -1.52
C THR A 106 19.57 -7.30 -0.92
N MET A 107 20.01 -8.42 -0.37
CA MET A 107 19.09 -9.43 0.19
C MET A 107 18.35 -8.93 1.44
N GLU A 108 19.02 -8.13 2.29
CA GLU A 108 18.35 -7.52 3.45
C GLU A 108 17.37 -6.43 3.01
N ILE A 109 17.69 -5.66 1.96
CA ILE A 109 16.76 -4.69 1.36
C ILE A 109 15.50 -5.41 0.89
N ILE A 110 15.62 -6.50 0.12
CA ILE A 110 14.46 -7.25 -0.39
C ILE A 110 13.61 -7.87 0.74
N LYS A 111 14.25 -8.33 1.82
CA LYS A 111 13.49 -8.81 3.01
C LYS A 111 12.67 -7.70 3.66
N ILE A 112 13.23 -6.48 3.75
CA ILE A 112 12.54 -5.31 4.32
C ILE A 112 11.33 -4.94 3.44
N LEU A 113 11.53 -4.89 2.11
CA LEU A 113 10.46 -4.64 1.15
C LEU A 113 9.34 -5.68 1.31
N ARG A 114 9.66 -6.97 1.27
CA ARG A 114 8.70 -8.04 1.47
C ARG A 114 7.89 -7.89 2.77
N GLN A 115 8.54 -7.56 3.88
CA GLN A 115 7.87 -7.37 5.18
C GLN A 115 6.89 -6.19 5.16
N ALA A 116 7.19 -5.14 4.41
CA ALA A 116 6.28 -4.00 4.24
C ALA A 116 5.02 -4.43 3.49
N GLU A 117 5.17 -5.18 2.38
CA GLU A 117 4.02 -5.70 1.62
C GLU A 117 3.15 -6.65 2.45
N GLU A 118 3.76 -7.57 3.20
CA GLU A 118 3.04 -8.49 4.10
C GLU A 118 2.19 -7.72 5.13
N CYS A 119 2.71 -6.61 5.66
CA CYS A 119 1.96 -5.76 6.58
C CYS A 119 0.80 -5.05 5.88
N ALA A 120 1.02 -4.46 4.70
CA ALA A 120 0.00 -3.81 3.90
C ALA A 120 -1.13 -4.78 3.54
N MET A 121 -0.81 -6.00 3.08
CA MET A 121 -1.78 -7.04 2.77
C MET A 121 -2.69 -7.37 3.97
N VAL A 122 -2.16 -7.43 5.19
CA VAL A 122 -2.95 -7.65 6.41
C VAL A 122 -3.93 -6.51 6.62
N GLY A 123 -3.49 -5.26 6.48
CA GLY A 123 -4.30 -4.06 6.60
C GLY A 123 -5.46 -4.03 5.60
N TYR A 124 -5.18 -4.22 4.32
CA TYR A 124 -6.21 -4.20 3.26
C TYR A 124 -7.17 -5.38 3.34
N ASN A 125 -6.69 -6.57 3.73
CA ASN A 125 -7.58 -7.71 3.97
C ASN A 125 -8.54 -7.43 5.15
N HIS A 126 -8.11 -6.69 6.18
CA HIS A 126 -8.98 -6.25 7.26
C HIS A 126 -10.06 -5.28 6.76
N ILE A 127 -9.69 -4.27 5.97
CA ILE A 127 -10.66 -3.34 5.37
C ILE A 127 -11.65 -4.10 4.47
N CYS A 128 -11.19 -5.05 3.67
CA CYS A 128 -12.05 -5.90 2.84
C CYS A 128 -13.08 -6.65 3.69
N LYS A 129 -12.68 -7.27 4.81
CA LYS A 129 -13.59 -7.98 5.70
C LYS A 129 -14.62 -7.07 6.35
N LEU A 130 -14.24 -5.87 6.75
CA LEU A 130 -15.12 -4.88 7.38
C LEU A 130 -16.19 -4.38 6.40
N THR A 131 -15.84 -4.23 5.12
CA THR A 131 -16.65 -3.57 4.09
C THR A 131 -17.40 -4.55 3.17
N TYR A 132 -17.05 -5.83 3.18
CA TYR A 132 -17.66 -6.85 2.33
C TYR A 132 -19.18 -6.88 2.48
N ASN A 133 -19.91 -6.84 1.36
CA ASN A 133 -21.38 -6.77 1.29
C ASN A 133 -22.03 -5.58 2.04
N LYS A 134 -21.27 -4.57 2.45
CA LYS A 134 -21.74 -3.41 3.19
C LYS A 134 -21.37 -2.09 2.53
N ASP A 135 -20.11 -1.93 2.13
CA ASP A 135 -19.60 -0.78 1.40
C ASP A 135 -18.76 -1.25 0.22
N PHE A 136 -19.42 -1.51 -0.89
CA PHE A 136 -18.77 -2.02 -2.10
C PHE A 136 -17.71 -1.07 -2.66
N ARG A 137 -17.88 0.26 -2.48
CA ARG A 137 -16.93 1.24 -2.99
C ARG A 137 -15.59 1.14 -2.25
N THR A 138 -15.62 1.07 -0.91
CA THR A 138 -14.39 0.87 -0.13
C THR A 138 -13.84 -0.55 -0.29
N TYR A 139 -14.72 -1.55 -0.36
CA TYR A 139 -14.32 -2.94 -0.62
C TYR A 139 -13.57 -3.08 -1.95
N ASP A 140 -14.09 -2.51 -3.04
CA ASP A 140 -13.45 -2.59 -4.35
C ASP A 140 -12.09 -1.86 -4.38
N LEU A 141 -11.98 -0.71 -3.71
CA LEU A 141 -10.71 -0.01 -3.56
C LEU A 141 -9.69 -0.84 -2.77
N ALA A 142 -10.05 -1.28 -1.56
CA ALA A 142 -9.15 -2.07 -0.71
C ALA A 142 -8.72 -3.38 -1.37
N LYS A 143 -9.63 -4.04 -2.09
CA LYS A 143 -9.35 -5.24 -2.87
C LYS A 143 -8.41 -4.96 -4.04
N ALA A 144 -8.56 -3.83 -4.72
CA ALA A 144 -7.67 -3.44 -5.83
C ALA A 144 -6.24 -3.24 -5.31
N ILE A 145 -6.08 -2.52 -4.19
CA ILE A 145 -4.78 -2.35 -3.55
C ILE A 145 -4.21 -3.71 -3.11
N LEU A 146 -5.00 -4.54 -2.42
CA LEU A 146 -4.56 -5.88 -2.00
C LEU A 146 -4.06 -6.75 -3.16
N HIS A 147 -4.60 -6.60 -4.36
CA HIS A 147 -4.08 -7.28 -5.55
C HIS A 147 -2.68 -6.81 -5.92
N GLU A 148 -2.43 -5.49 -5.90
CA GLU A 148 -1.14 -4.90 -6.24
C GLU A 148 -0.08 -5.27 -5.18
N GLU A 149 -0.40 -5.18 -3.88
CA GLU A 149 0.49 -5.61 -2.79
C GLU A 149 0.85 -7.10 -2.85
N THR A 150 -0.12 -7.94 -3.24
CA THR A 150 0.14 -9.37 -3.43
C THR A 150 1.13 -9.63 -4.57
N GLU A 151 1.06 -8.86 -5.65
CA GLU A 151 2.03 -8.98 -6.75
C GLU A 151 3.43 -8.54 -6.32
N HIS A 152 3.54 -7.44 -5.56
CA HIS A 152 4.83 -6.96 -5.02
C HIS A 152 5.45 -8.03 -4.10
N GLU A 153 4.68 -8.58 -3.17
CA GLU A 153 5.15 -9.64 -2.27
C GLU A 153 5.65 -10.85 -3.06
N CYS A 154 4.90 -11.29 -4.08
CA CYS A 154 5.29 -12.39 -4.95
C CYS A 154 6.64 -12.14 -5.66
N TRP A 155 6.89 -10.93 -6.17
CA TRP A 155 8.17 -10.57 -6.78
C TRP A 155 9.32 -10.68 -5.79
N PHE A 156 9.14 -10.15 -4.57
CA PHE A 156 10.18 -10.21 -3.55
C PHE A 156 10.43 -11.63 -3.03
N VAL A 157 9.39 -12.45 -2.89
CA VAL A 157 9.54 -13.87 -2.53
C VAL A 157 10.30 -14.64 -3.60
N GLU A 158 10.01 -14.42 -4.89
CA GLU A 158 10.73 -15.04 -5.99
C GLU A 158 12.22 -14.72 -5.94
N ILE A 159 12.57 -13.42 -5.72
CA ILE A 159 13.97 -12.99 -5.60
C ILE A 159 14.65 -13.65 -4.40
N LEU A 160 13.98 -13.70 -3.25
CA LEU A 160 14.54 -14.27 -2.01
C LEU A 160 14.72 -15.79 -2.04
N THR A 161 13.84 -16.50 -2.74
CA THR A 161 13.76 -17.96 -2.66
C THR A 161 14.23 -18.67 -3.93
N GLY A 162 14.30 -17.96 -5.06
CA GLY A 162 14.54 -18.54 -6.39
C GLY A 162 13.40 -19.43 -6.89
N LYS A 163 12.23 -19.40 -6.24
CA LYS A 163 11.06 -20.18 -6.65
C LYS A 163 10.17 -19.32 -7.54
N PRO A 164 9.78 -19.79 -8.73
CA PRO A 164 8.94 -19.02 -9.63
C PRO A 164 7.57 -18.75 -9.00
N SER A 165 7.14 -17.48 -9.01
CA SER A 165 5.84 -17.03 -8.51
C SER A 165 4.76 -17.01 -9.60
N GLY A 166 5.16 -17.06 -10.87
CA GLY A 166 4.26 -16.86 -12.01
C GLY A 166 3.90 -15.41 -12.29
N HIS A 167 4.44 -14.46 -11.53
CA HIS A 167 4.25 -13.04 -11.74
C HIS A 167 5.40 -12.47 -12.60
N PHE A 168 5.05 -11.52 -13.45
CA PHE A 168 6.01 -10.82 -14.31
C PHE A 168 5.91 -9.32 -14.05
N LYS A 169 7.06 -8.63 -14.13
CA LYS A 169 7.05 -7.18 -14.17
C LYS A 169 6.12 -6.72 -15.31
N ARG A 170 5.16 -5.88 -14.99
CA ARG A 170 4.22 -5.34 -15.97
C ARG A 170 4.93 -4.39 -16.92
N LYS A 171 4.50 -4.41 -18.19
CA LYS A 171 4.86 -3.40 -19.17
C LYS A 171 3.67 -2.47 -19.30
N GLY A 172 3.85 -1.19 -19.05
CA GLY A 172 2.82 -0.19 -19.22
C GLY A 172 2.54 0.61 -17.94
N GLU A 173 1.27 0.91 -17.71
CA GLU A 173 0.87 1.75 -16.57
C GLU A 173 1.06 1.03 -15.23
N SER A 174 1.57 1.77 -14.25
CA SER A 174 1.56 1.36 -12.86
C SER A 174 0.12 1.35 -12.32
N SER A 175 -0.14 0.55 -11.29
CA SER A 175 -1.45 0.45 -10.64
C SER A 175 -2.60 0.04 -11.55
N PRO A 176 -2.55 -1.13 -12.22
CA PRO A 176 -3.58 -1.55 -13.17
C PRO A 176 -4.95 -1.78 -12.50
N PHE A 177 -4.97 -2.05 -11.20
CA PHE A 177 -6.19 -2.27 -10.43
C PHE A 177 -6.68 -0.99 -9.76
N VAL A 178 -5.77 -0.13 -9.28
CA VAL A 178 -6.10 1.10 -8.53
C VAL A 178 -6.32 2.29 -9.46
N SER A 179 -5.78 2.29 -10.68
CA SER A 179 -5.88 3.42 -11.62
C SER A 179 -7.31 3.94 -11.86
N LYS A 180 -8.30 3.06 -11.81
CA LYS A 180 -9.72 3.43 -11.93
C LYS A 180 -10.28 4.30 -10.78
N PHE A 181 -9.56 4.38 -9.66
CA PHE A 181 -9.91 5.20 -8.49
C PHE A 181 -9.15 6.52 -8.44
N LEU A 182 -8.11 6.68 -9.27
CA LEU A 182 -7.35 7.93 -9.39
C LEU A 182 -8.11 8.96 -10.22
N ARG A 183 -7.89 10.22 -9.93
CA ARG A 183 -8.53 11.35 -10.63
C ARG A 183 -7.51 12.24 -11.30
#